data_a03a91dc23f96064561e0a7d5d21232d
#
_entry.id   a03a91dc23f96064561e0a7d5d21232d
#
_cell.length_a   1.000
_cell.length_b   1.000
_cell.length_c   1.000
_cell.angle_alpha   90.00
_cell.angle_beta   90.00
_cell.angle_gamma   90.00
#
_symmetry.space_group_name_H-M   'P 1'
#
loop_
_entity.id
_entity.type
_entity.pdbx_description
1 polymer ?
#
loop_
_entity_poly.entity_id
_entity_poly.type
_entity_poly.pdbx_seq_one_letter_code
_entity_poly.pdbx_strand_id
1 'polypeptide(L)'
;LGGVRDESEIRGHRKTYVGAMPGRIVEALKKVKVRNPLMLLDEIDKTGKDQRGDTASALLEVLDPEQNEHFTDHYLEVALNLSDVLFVATANDLSTIPRPLLDRMEIIEVSSYTENEKYHIANDYLVKKQMEANGLNDTQIHWKEDALRFLITDYTREAGVRNLAVSYTHLTLP
;
A
#
# COMPACT_ATOMS: atom_id res chain seq x y z
N LEU A 1 3.74 -5.45 1.31
CA LEU A 1 3.63 -6.23 2.56
C LEU A 1 2.35 -5.91 3.36
N GLY A 2 1.27 -5.43 2.72
CA GLY A 2 0.02 -5.10 3.42
C GLY A 2 -0.49 -6.25 4.29
N GLY A 3 -0.83 -5.96 5.56
CA GLY A 3 -1.39 -6.92 6.49
C GLY A 3 -0.41 -7.89 7.13
N VAL A 4 0.89 -7.58 7.18
CA VAL A 4 1.86 -8.34 7.98
C VAL A 4 1.50 -8.23 9.45
N ARG A 5 1.28 -9.38 10.09
CA ARG A 5 0.85 -9.46 11.49
C ARG A 5 1.90 -10.03 12.43
N ASP A 6 2.91 -10.69 11.88
CA ASP A 6 3.90 -11.42 12.67
C ASP A 6 5.31 -11.15 12.12
N GLU A 7 6.29 -11.09 13.01
CA GLU A 7 7.72 -11.00 12.69
C GLU A 7 8.15 -12.11 11.73
N SER A 8 7.63 -13.32 11.92
CA SER A 8 7.96 -14.48 11.08
C SER A 8 7.53 -14.31 9.61
N GLU A 9 6.54 -13.47 9.32
CA GLU A 9 6.21 -13.14 7.93
C GLU A 9 7.29 -12.31 7.24
N ILE A 10 8.06 -11.52 7.99
CA ILE A 10 9.18 -10.71 7.46
C ILE A 10 10.45 -11.54 7.40
N ARG A 11 10.81 -12.18 8.54
CA ARG A 11 12.07 -12.90 8.74
C ARG A 11 12.01 -14.39 8.42
N GLY A 12 10.83 -14.94 8.08
CA GLY A 12 10.65 -16.37 7.89
C GLY A 12 10.52 -17.18 9.19
N HIS A 13 10.14 -18.42 9.06
CA HIS A 13 9.99 -19.38 10.16
C HIS A 13 11.26 -20.21 10.29
N ARG A 14 11.63 -20.57 11.52
CA ARG A 14 12.75 -21.52 11.75
C ARG A 14 12.42 -22.86 11.12
N LYS A 15 13.37 -23.50 10.45
CA LYS A 15 13.23 -24.80 9.76
C LYS A 15 12.70 -25.94 10.63
N THR A 16 12.78 -25.80 11.96
CA THR A 16 12.28 -26.80 12.91
C THR A 16 10.77 -26.89 13.00
N TYR A 17 10.04 -25.91 12.46
CA TYR A 17 8.57 -25.90 12.47
C TYR A 17 7.99 -26.59 11.23
N VAL A 18 6.91 -27.36 11.43
CA VAL A 18 6.14 -27.93 10.31
C VAL A 18 5.51 -26.80 9.50
N GLY A 19 5.75 -26.79 8.19
CA GLY A 19 5.28 -25.72 7.33
C GLY A 19 6.15 -24.46 7.32
N ALA A 20 7.40 -24.53 7.84
CA ALA A 20 8.33 -23.43 7.80
C ALA A 20 8.58 -22.94 6.36
N MET A 21 8.62 -21.62 6.18
CA MET A 21 8.85 -20.97 4.89
C MET A 21 9.71 -19.72 5.07
N PRO A 22 10.40 -19.27 4.01
CA PRO A 22 11.13 -18.00 4.02
C PRO A 22 10.20 -16.82 4.27
N GLY A 23 10.77 -15.73 4.76
CA GLY A 23 10.05 -14.46 4.91
C GLY A 23 9.70 -13.81 3.56
N ARG A 24 8.72 -12.93 3.58
CA ARG A 24 8.22 -12.23 2.39
C ARG A 24 9.29 -11.39 1.68
N ILE A 25 10.28 -10.89 2.41
CA ILE A 25 11.42 -10.15 1.83
C ILE A 25 12.21 -11.09 0.89
N VAL A 26 12.56 -12.26 1.39
CA VAL A 26 13.30 -13.28 0.63
C VAL A 26 12.50 -13.79 -0.56
N GLU A 27 11.21 -14.06 -0.37
CA GLU A 27 10.33 -14.49 -1.45
C GLU A 27 10.21 -13.44 -2.56
N ALA A 28 10.11 -12.15 -2.18
CA ALA A 28 10.07 -11.06 -3.14
C ALA A 28 11.38 -10.97 -3.94
N LEU A 29 12.54 -11.02 -3.28
CA LEU A 29 13.85 -11.03 -3.94
C LEU A 29 14.00 -12.23 -4.89
N LYS A 30 13.60 -13.42 -4.45
CA LYS A 30 13.62 -14.65 -5.28
C LYS A 30 12.75 -14.50 -6.54
N LYS A 31 11.60 -13.84 -6.41
CA LYS A 31 10.67 -13.63 -7.53
C LYS A 31 11.21 -12.66 -8.57
N VAL A 32 11.80 -11.55 -8.14
CA VAL A 32 12.32 -10.51 -9.05
C VAL A 32 13.71 -10.82 -9.60
N LYS A 33 14.50 -11.66 -8.93
CA LYS A 33 15.84 -12.12 -9.35
C LYS A 33 16.87 -11.00 -9.60
N VAL A 34 16.70 -9.85 -8.94
CA VAL A 34 17.67 -8.74 -8.97
C VAL A 34 18.05 -8.36 -7.54
N ARG A 35 19.22 -7.74 -7.37
CA ARG A 35 19.74 -7.34 -6.06
C ARG A 35 19.22 -5.98 -5.59
N ASN A 36 18.85 -5.13 -6.54
CA ASN A 36 18.46 -3.74 -6.34
C ASN A 36 17.00 -3.46 -6.76
N PRO A 37 16.01 -4.23 -6.31
CA PRO A 37 14.62 -3.96 -6.66
C PRO A 37 14.08 -2.75 -5.89
N LEU A 38 12.99 -2.18 -6.38
CA LEU A 38 12.09 -1.37 -5.58
C LEU A 38 11.13 -2.30 -4.85
N MET A 39 11.07 -2.19 -3.52
CA MET A 39 10.19 -2.99 -2.67
C MET A 39 9.14 -2.12 -1.99
N LEU A 40 7.86 -2.35 -2.32
CA LEU A 40 6.75 -1.63 -1.73
C LEU A 40 6.28 -2.32 -0.43
N LEU A 41 6.31 -1.57 0.67
CA LEU A 41 5.75 -1.94 1.97
C LEU A 41 4.42 -1.22 2.15
N ASP A 42 3.32 -1.88 1.79
CA ASP A 42 2.01 -1.25 1.78
C ASP A 42 1.35 -1.31 3.16
N GLU A 43 0.74 -0.19 3.60
CA GLU A 43 -0.02 -0.06 4.84
C GLU A 43 0.79 -0.47 6.10
N ILE A 44 2.00 0.07 6.28
CA ILE A 44 2.85 -0.26 7.45
C ILE A 44 2.26 0.19 8.79
N ASP A 45 1.34 1.14 8.78
CA ASP A 45 0.57 1.59 9.94
C ASP A 45 -0.39 0.52 10.50
N LYS A 46 -0.73 -0.49 9.68
CA LYS A 46 -1.61 -1.60 10.07
C LYS A 46 -0.85 -2.84 10.58
N THR A 47 0.46 -2.75 10.74
CA THR A 47 1.25 -3.82 11.34
C THR A 47 0.88 -3.94 12.82
N GLY A 48 0.25 -5.06 13.19
CA GLY A 48 -0.33 -5.25 14.54
C GLY A 48 0.72 -5.26 15.65
N LYS A 49 0.32 -4.76 16.81
CA LYS A 49 1.02 -4.97 18.10
C LYS A 49 0.57 -6.31 18.69
N ASP A 50 0.76 -7.42 17.99
CA ASP A 50 0.42 -8.70 18.54
C ASP A 50 1.57 -9.26 19.39
N GLN A 51 1.20 -9.95 20.50
CA GLN A 51 2.09 -10.49 21.53
C GLN A 51 3.06 -11.58 21.03
N ARG A 52 3.11 -11.89 19.74
CA ARG A 52 3.88 -13.00 19.17
C ARG A 52 5.15 -12.62 18.43
N GLY A 53 5.51 -11.37 18.40
CA GLY A 53 6.71 -10.89 17.74
C GLY A 53 6.64 -9.40 17.43
N ASP A 54 7.77 -8.73 17.52
CA ASP A 54 7.84 -7.30 17.25
C ASP A 54 8.08 -7.07 15.75
N THR A 55 6.98 -7.00 14.98
CA THR A 55 7.03 -6.68 13.55
C THR A 55 7.80 -5.38 13.28
N ALA A 56 7.72 -4.43 14.22
CA ALA A 56 8.45 -3.17 14.12
C ALA A 56 9.98 -3.37 14.22
N SER A 57 10.44 -4.25 15.12
CA SER A 57 11.87 -4.62 15.20
C SER A 57 12.37 -5.29 13.93
N ALA A 58 11.57 -6.17 13.33
CA ALA A 58 11.94 -6.79 12.07
C ALA A 58 12.04 -5.76 10.92
N LEU A 59 11.12 -4.80 10.88
CA LEU A 59 11.19 -3.71 9.90
C LEU A 59 12.37 -2.77 10.16
N LEU A 60 12.73 -2.53 11.42
CA LEU A 60 13.92 -1.73 11.75
C LEU A 60 15.18 -2.36 11.17
N GLU A 61 15.39 -3.66 11.33
CA GLU A 61 16.55 -4.35 10.76
C GLU A 61 16.59 -4.27 9.23
N VAL A 62 15.40 -4.31 8.57
CA VAL A 62 15.29 -4.20 7.12
C VAL A 62 15.58 -2.78 6.62
N LEU A 63 15.12 -1.76 7.35
CA LEU A 63 15.16 -0.36 6.92
C LEU A 63 16.39 0.41 7.45
N ASP A 64 17.06 -0.12 8.47
CA ASP A 64 18.26 0.50 9.05
C ASP A 64 19.48 0.22 8.16
N PRO A 65 20.13 1.24 7.57
CA PRO A 65 21.32 1.05 6.73
C PRO A 65 22.47 0.34 7.43
N GLU A 66 22.58 0.44 8.77
CA GLU A 66 23.63 -0.21 9.54
C GLU A 66 23.38 -1.71 9.75
N GLN A 67 22.13 -2.15 9.65
CA GLN A 67 21.72 -3.53 9.94
C GLN A 67 21.31 -4.29 8.67
N ASN A 68 20.80 -3.62 7.65
CA ASN A 68 20.22 -4.26 6.47
C ASN A 68 21.25 -4.97 5.57
N GLU A 69 22.53 -4.65 5.70
CA GLU A 69 23.61 -5.40 5.03
C GLU A 69 23.76 -6.84 5.54
N HIS A 70 23.28 -7.11 6.75
CA HIS A 70 23.41 -8.40 7.43
C HIS A 70 22.03 -8.98 7.81
N PHE A 71 20.97 -8.59 7.08
CA PHE A 71 19.63 -9.11 7.33
C PHE A 71 19.63 -10.64 7.29
N THR A 72 19.10 -11.28 8.33
CA THR A 72 19.07 -12.73 8.42
C THR A 72 17.64 -13.25 8.44
N ASP A 73 17.30 -14.03 7.42
CA ASP A 73 16.04 -14.79 7.39
C ASP A 73 16.19 -16.08 8.21
N HIS A 74 15.23 -16.34 9.09
CA HIS A 74 15.28 -17.50 10.01
C HIS A 74 15.14 -18.85 9.30
N TYR A 75 14.52 -18.86 8.09
CA TYR A 75 14.43 -20.07 7.29
C TYR A 75 15.72 -20.34 6.51
N LEU A 76 16.31 -19.31 5.91
CA LEU A 76 17.54 -19.48 5.13
C LEU A 76 18.76 -19.65 6.03
N GLU A 77 18.80 -18.96 7.17
CA GLU A 77 19.94 -18.89 8.10
C GLU A 77 21.23 -18.37 7.42
N VAL A 78 21.04 -17.52 6.41
CA VAL A 78 22.14 -16.87 5.65
C VAL A 78 21.90 -15.37 5.67
N ALA A 79 22.96 -14.61 5.90
CA ALA A 79 22.90 -13.15 5.84
C ALA A 79 22.68 -12.69 4.39
N LEU A 80 21.72 -11.78 4.20
CA LEU A 80 21.39 -11.15 2.93
C LEU A 80 21.69 -9.67 3.02
N ASN A 81 22.34 -9.14 2.00
CA ASN A 81 22.58 -7.71 1.89
C ASN A 81 21.38 -7.04 1.20
N LEU A 82 20.68 -6.15 1.92
CA LEU A 82 19.55 -5.39 1.44
C LEU A 82 19.88 -3.92 1.16
N SER A 83 21.14 -3.50 1.26
CA SER A 83 21.56 -2.10 1.10
C SER A 83 21.27 -1.51 -0.29
N ASP A 84 21.21 -2.37 -1.33
CA ASP A 84 20.89 -1.97 -2.70
C ASP A 84 19.38 -1.93 -2.97
N VAL A 85 18.52 -2.33 -2.00
CA VAL A 85 17.06 -2.35 -2.16
C VAL A 85 16.48 -0.99 -1.84
N LEU A 86 15.72 -0.42 -2.78
CA LEU A 86 14.93 0.79 -2.53
C LEU A 86 13.60 0.41 -1.87
N PHE A 87 13.43 0.78 -0.60
CA PHE A 87 12.17 0.58 0.11
C PHE A 87 11.28 1.81 -0.03
N VAL A 88 10.03 1.59 -0.43
CA VAL A 88 8.96 2.59 -0.42
C VAL A 88 7.85 2.08 0.46
N ALA A 89 7.44 2.86 1.46
CA ALA A 89 6.37 2.49 2.37
C ALA A 89 5.14 3.39 2.18
N THR A 90 3.95 2.85 2.38
CA THR A 90 2.71 3.63 2.47
C THR A 90 2.11 3.53 3.85
N ALA A 91 1.52 4.61 4.33
CA ALA A 91 0.79 4.67 5.58
C ALA A 91 -0.34 5.70 5.49
N ASN A 92 -1.43 5.47 6.21
CA ASN A 92 -2.52 6.43 6.35
C ASN A 92 -2.40 7.24 7.65
N ASP A 93 -1.80 6.67 8.68
CA ASP A 93 -1.65 7.30 10.00
C ASP A 93 -0.23 7.08 10.55
N LEU A 94 0.55 8.16 10.59
CA LEU A 94 1.91 8.13 11.14
C LEU A 94 1.94 7.95 12.67
N SER A 95 0.86 8.27 13.38
CA SER A 95 0.81 8.20 14.84
C SER A 95 0.90 6.75 15.36
N THR A 96 0.56 5.78 14.54
CA THR A 96 0.60 4.35 14.88
C THR A 96 1.97 3.73 14.63
N ILE A 97 2.84 4.40 13.87
CA ILE A 97 4.16 3.91 13.51
C ILE A 97 5.17 4.30 14.61
N PRO A 98 5.97 3.35 15.12
CA PRO A 98 7.00 3.65 16.11
C PRO A 98 8.01 4.70 15.62
N ARG A 99 8.36 5.67 16.49
CA ARG A 99 9.32 6.73 16.16
C ARG A 99 10.65 6.21 15.58
N PRO A 100 11.27 5.14 16.10
CA PRO A 100 12.51 4.63 15.52
C PRO A 100 12.40 4.22 14.05
N LEU A 101 11.21 3.80 13.59
CA LEU A 101 10.97 3.53 12.16
C LEU A 101 10.85 4.82 11.37
N LEU A 102 10.10 5.81 11.89
CA LEU A 102 9.94 7.11 11.22
C LEU A 102 11.27 7.84 11.05
N ASP A 103 12.17 7.74 12.03
CA ASP A 103 13.50 8.37 12.00
C ASP A 103 14.41 7.82 10.87
N ARG A 104 14.07 6.68 10.28
CA ARG A 104 14.80 6.05 9.18
C ARG A 104 14.15 6.22 7.82
N MET A 105 13.05 6.98 7.75
CA MET A 105 12.27 7.20 6.53
C MET A 105 12.24 8.67 6.19
N GLU A 106 12.28 8.97 4.90
CA GLU A 106 11.88 10.25 4.38
C GLU A 106 10.35 10.28 4.23
N ILE A 107 9.70 11.21 4.94
CA ILE A 107 8.24 11.30 4.96
C ILE A 107 7.79 12.26 3.86
N ILE A 108 7.01 11.74 2.91
CA ILE A 108 6.39 12.52 1.84
C ILE A 108 4.88 12.52 2.09
N GLU A 109 4.33 13.67 2.47
CA GLU A 109 2.90 13.81 2.67
C GLU A 109 2.19 13.96 1.32
N VAL A 110 1.19 13.11 1.09
CA VAL A 110 0.27 13.20 -0.05
C VAL A 110 -1.04 13.79 0.46
N SER A 111 -1.29 15.05 0.12
CA SER A 111 -2.52 15.76 0.48
C SER A 111 -3.76 15.12 -0.16
N SER A 112 -4.93 15.34 0.47
CA SER A 112 -6.21 15.02 -0.16
C SER A 112 -6.43 15.85 -1.41
N TYR A 113 -7.17 15.28 -2.38
CA TYR A 113 -7.54 16.03 -3.58
C TYR A 113 -8.49 17.18 -3.25
N THR A 114 -8.26 18.32 -3.90
CA THR A 114 -9.21 19.43 -3.93
C THR A 114 -10.46 19.06 -4.73
N GLU A 115 -11.55 19.78 -4.55
CA GLU A 115 -12.79 19.57 -5.32
C GLU A 115 -12.54 19.63 -6.83
N ASN A 116 -11.73 20.58 -7.27
CA ASN A 116 -11.43 20.75 -8.70
C ASN A 116 -10.59 19.57 -9.25
N GLU A 117 -9.62 19.08 -8.50
CA GLU A 117 -8.84 17.89 -8.89
C GLU A 117 -9.75 16.66 -8.96
N LYS A 118 -10.64 16.47 -7.99
CA LYS A 118 -11.63 15.39 -8.00
C LYS A 118 -12.53 15.47 -9.22
N TYR A 119 -12.97 16.69 -9.60
CA TYR A 119 -13.78 16.91 -10.79
C TYR A 119 -13.04 16.48 -12.05
N HIS A 120 -11.79 16.88 -12.23
CA HIS A 120 -10.99 16.47 -13.38
C HIS A 120 -10.74 14.97 -13.42
N ILE A 121 -10.40 14.35 -12.27
CA ILE A 121 -10.25 12.89 -12.18
C ILE A 121 -11.58 12.19 -12.55
N ALA A 122 -12.70 12.69 -12.06
CA ALA A 122 -14.01 12.14 -12.34
C ALA A 122 -14.34 12.24 -13.83
N ASN A 123 -14.28 13.44 -14.41
CA ASN A 123 -14.66 13.71 -15.77
C ASN A 123 -13.75 13.01 -16.80
N ASP A 124 -12.44 13.09 -16.61
CA ASP A 124 -11.46 12.67 -17.61
C ASP A 124 -11.19 11.16 -17.58
N TYR A 125 -11.34 10.52 -16.39
CA TYR A 125 -10.97 9.11 -16.18
C TYR A 125 -12.13 8.26 -15.66
N LEU A 126 -12.79 8.64 -14.54
CA LEU A 126 -13.70 7.73 -13.87
C LEU A 126 -15.00 7.53 -14.68
N VAL A 127 -15.55 8.58 -15.24
CA VAL A 127 -16.76 8.51 -16.06
C VAL A 127 -16.53 7.55 -17.22
N LYS A 128 -15.48 7.75 -18.00
CA LYS A 128 -15.15 6.88 -19.15
C LYS A 128 -14.99 5.43 -18.73
N LYS A 129 -14.17 5.20 -17.70
CA LYS A 129 -13.92 3.85 -17.17
C LYS A 129 -15.20 3.14 -16.74
N GLN A 130 -16.11 3.86 -16.07
CA GLN A 130 -17.36 3.26 -15.60
C GLN A 130 -18.37 3.06 -16.75
N MET A 131 -18.42 3.95 -17.71
CA MET A 131 -19.23 3.77 -18.91
C MET A 131 -18.81 2.52 -19.70
N GLU A 132 -17.51 2.35 -19.94
CA GLU A 132 -16.96 1.16 -20.59
C GLU A 132 -17.28 -0.12 -19.79
N ALA A 133 -17.09 -0.10 -18.47
CA ALA A 133 -17.35 -1.26 -17.62
C ALA A 133 -18.83 -1.69 -17.61
N ASN A 134 -19.75 -0.75 -17.84
CA ASN A 134 -21.21 -1.00 -17.88
C ASN A 134 -21.77 -1.09 -19.31
N GLY A 135 -20.93 -1.09 -20.34
CA GLY A 135 -21.34 -1.19 -21.72
C GLY A 135 -22.11 0.03 -22.24
N LEU A 136 -21.91 1.20 -21.61
CA LEU A 136 -22.53 2.45 -21.96
C LEU A 136 -21.64 3.29 -22.87
N ASN A 137 -22.23 4.18 -23.64
CA ASN A 137 -21.53 5.10 -24.53
C ASN A 137 -22.02 6.54 -24.37
N ASP A 138 -21.29 7.49 -24.95
CA ASP A 138 -21.56 8.93 -24.85
C ASP A 138 -22.94 9.37 -25.44
N THR A 139 -23.57 8.51 -26.22
CA THR A 139 -24.91 8.79 -26.76
C THR A 139 -26.06 8.43 -25.81
N GLN A 140 -25.75 7.60 -24.78
CA GLN A 140 -26.72 7.10 -23.83
C GLN A 140 -26.77 7.91 -22.53
N ILE A 141 -25.60 8.39 -22.07
CA ILE A 141 -25.48 9.16 -20.83
C ILE A 141 -24.61 10.38 -21.07
N HIS A 142 -25.11 11.52 -20.63
CA HIS A 142 -24.40 12.80 -20.65
C HIS A 142 -24.26 13.34 -19.23
N TRP A 143 -23.02 13.42 -18.76
CA TRP A 143 -22.73 13.96 -17.43
C TRP A 143 -22.59 15.48 -17.49
N LYS A 144 -23.40 16.19 -16.72
CA LYS A 144 -23.24 17.63 -16.54
C LYS A 144 -22.25 17.94 -15.46
N GLU A 145 -21.50 19.03 -15.61
CA GLU A 145 -20.53 19.48 -14.62
C GLU A 145 -21.14 19.64 -13.23
N ASP A 146 -22.31 20.28 -13.14
CA ASP A 146 -23.01 20.49 -11.87
C ASP A 146 -23.37 19.17 -11.17
N ALA A 147 -23.75 18.14 -11.92
CA ALA A 147 -24.04 16.82 -11.37
C ALA A 147 -22.77 16.13 -10.80
N LEU A 148 -21.64 16.24 -11.51
CA LEU A 148 -20.38 15.71 -11.03
C LEU A 148 -19.88 16.44 -9.77
N ARG A 149 -19.98 17.77 -9.74
CA ARG A 149 -19.62 18.58 -8.56
C ARG A 149 -20.52 18.27 -7.38
N PHE A 150 -21.83 18.12 -7.58
CA PHE A 150 -22.76 17.70 -6.53
C PHE A 150 -22.40 16.33 -5.95
N LEU A 151 -22.04 15.35 -6.77
CA LEU A 151 -21.59 14.03 -6.29
C LEU A 151 -20.32 14.14 -5.44
N ILE A 152 -19.40 14.99 -5.82
CA ILE A 152 -18.12 15.20 -5.11
C ILE A 152 -18.34 15.86 -3.76
N THR A 153 -19.15 16.93 -3.71
CA THR A 153 -19.29 17.79 -2.53
C THR A 153 -20.30 17.26 -1.53
N ASP A 154 -21.44 16.75 -2.01
CA ASP A 154 -22.58 16.43 -1.15
C ASP A 154 -22.78 14.94 -0.94
N TYR A 155 -22.39 14.11 -1.91
CA TYR A 155 -22.70 12.69 -1.85
C TYR A 155 -21.52 11.84 -1.34
N THR A 156 -20.28 12.05 -1.82
CA THR A 156 -19.16 11.16 -1.48
C THR A 156 -18.31 11.65 -0.31
N ARG A 157 -18.13 12.94 -0.12
CA ARG A 157 -17.42 13.61 1.00
C ARG A 157 -16.17 12.87 1.51
N GLU A 158 -15.36 12.38 0.61
CA GLU A 158 -14.15 11.62 0.93
C GLU A 158 -12.86 12.41 0.63
N ALA A 159 -11.73 12.04 1.23
CA ALA A 159 -10.44 12.63 0.94
C ALA A 159 -9.94 12.28 -0.48
N GLY A 160 -10.16 11.05 -0.92
CA GLY A 160 -9.83 10.52 -2.24
C GLY A 160 -10.99 10.55 -3.24
N VAL A 161 -10.99 9.58 -4.15
CA VAL A 161 -12.00 9.40 -5.21
C VAL A 161 -12.51 7.94 -5.29
N ARG A 162 -12.27 7.13 -4.25
CA ARG A 162 -12.63 5.70 -4.24
C ARG A 162 -14.15 5.51 -4.20
N ASN A 163 -14.85 6.19 -3.29
CA ASN A 163 -16.30 6.11 -3.19
C ASN A 163 -16.97 6.81 -4.36
N LEU A 164 -16.38 7.88 -4.88
CA LEU A 164 -16.83 8.53 -6.10
C LEU A 164 -16.86 7.54 -7.27
N ALA A 165 -15.79 6.75 -7.45
CA ALA A 165 -15.75 5.71 -8.48
C ALA A 165 -16.83 4.63 -8.30
N VAL A 166 -17.16 4.25 -7.05
CA VAL A 166 -18.23 3.29 -6.75
C VAL A 166 -19.63 3.92 -6.96
N SER A 167 -19.81 5.19 -6.64
CA SER A 167 -21.10 5.88 -6.78
C SER A 167 -21.60 5.92 -8.21
N TYR A 168 -20.71 5.98 -9.21
CA TYR A 168 -21.11 5.88 -10.62
C TYR A 168 -21.76 4.55 -10.99
N THR A 169 -21.39 3.46 -10.35
CA THR A 169 -21.99 2.14 -10.60
C THR A 169 -23.40 2.04 -10.02
N HIS A 170 -23.66 2.72 -8.90
CA HIS A 170 -24.98 2.71 -8.26
C HIS A 170 -25.99 3.66 -8.91
N LEU A 171 -25.54 4.72 -9.57
CA LEU A 171 -26.42 5.68 -10.25
C LEU A 171 -26.87 5.23 -11.66
N THR A 172 -26.23 4.24 -12.23
CA THR A 172 -26.55 3.68 -13.55
C THR A 172 -27.54 2.51 -13.51
N LEU A 173 -27.99 2.10 -12.33
CA LEU A 173 -29.01 1.06 -12.18
C LEU A 173 -30.32 1.70 -11.70
N PRO A 174 -31.41 1.59 -12.48
CA PRO A 174 -32.75 1.96 -12.01
C PRO A 174 -33.24 0.99 -10.93
#